data_fafcb0664df701d062eec9bb528c1c0e
#
_entry.id   fafcb0664df701d062eec9bb528c1c0e
#
_cell.length_a   1.000
_cell.length_b   1.000
_cell.length_c   1.000
_cell.angle_alpha   90.00
_cell.angle_beta   90.00
_cell.angle_gamma   90.00
#
_symmetry.space_group_name_H-M   'P 1'
#
loop_
_entity.id
_entity.type
_entity.pdbx_description
1 polymer ?
#
loop_
_entity_poly.entity_id
_entity_poly.type
_entity_poly.pdbx_seq_one_letter_code
_entity_poly.pdbx_strand_id
1 'polypeptide(L)' 'MEANITREQALALLREYNEEPFHIQHGLTVEGTMRWYANELGYGEDADFWATVGLLHDVD' A
#
# COMPACT_ATOMS: atom_id res chain seq x y z
N MET A 1 -5.34 -2.40 14.14
CA MET A 1 -5.93 -2.90 12.88
C MET A 1 -4.84 -3.59 12.07
N GLU A 2 -5.12 -4.73 11.53
CA GLU A 2 -4.13 -5.51 10.80
C GLU A 2 -4.61 -5.84 9.40
N ALA A 3 -3.68 -5.76 8.43
CA ALA A 3 -3.89 -6.35 7.12
C ALA A 3 -3.44 -7.82 7.21
N ASN A 4 -4.25 -8.74 6.68
CA ASN A 4 -3.95 -10.17 6.74
C ASN A 4 -2.99 -10.62 5.63
N ILE A 5 -2.25 -9.68 5.03
CA ILE A 5 -1.27 -9.99 3.99
C ILE A 5 0.02 -9.24 4.29
N THR A 6 1.13 -9.80 3.83
CA THR A 6 2.42 -9.13 3.95
C THR A 6 2.59 -8.12 2.83
N ARG A 7 3.58 -7.22 2.98
CA ARG A 7 3.91 -6.27 1.91
C ARG A 7 4.32 -7.00 0.63
N GLU A 8 5.07 -8.10 0.76
CA GLU A 8 5.50 -8.91 -0.38
C GLU A 8 4.31 -9.51 -1.12
N GLN A 9 3.31 -9.99 -0.38
CA GLN A 9 2.07 -10.51 -0.97
C GLN A 9 1.29 -9.40 -1.66
N ALA A 10 1.21 -8.22 -1.05
CA ALA A 10 0.53 -7.07 -1.63
C ALA A 10 1.21 -6.63 -2.92
N LEU A 11 2.55 -6.58 -2.94
CA LEU A 11 3.30 -6.23 -4.16
C LEU A 11 3.10 -7.26 -5.26
N ALA A 12 3.09 -8.54 -4.92
CA ALA A 12 2.84 -9.59 -5.89
C ALA A 12 1.44 -9.45 -6.50
N LEU A 13 0.45 -9.14 -5.67
CA LEU A 13 -0.92 -8.93 -6.12
C LEU A 13 -1.01 -7.71 -7.04
N LEU A 14 -0.35 -6.62 -6.66
CA LEU A 14 -0.33 -5.41 -7.48
C LEU A 14 0.27 -5.69 -8.86
N ARG A 15 1.37 -6.43 -8.92
CA ARG A 15 2.04 -6.78 -10.18
C ARG A 15 1.21 -7.73 -11.02
N GLU A 16 0.45 -8.61 -10.39
CA GLU A 16 -0.42 -9.54 -11.11
C GLU A 16 -1.51 -8.83 -11.88
N TYR A 17 -2.07 -7.76 -11.30
CA TYR A 17 -3.20 -7.03 -11.90
C TYR A 17 -2.77 -5.77 -12.65
N ASN A 18 -1.52 -5.35 -12.56
CA ASN A 18 -1.02 -4.13 -13.20
C ASN A 18 0.36 -4.40 -13.78
N GLU A 19 0.42 -4.64 -15.08
CA GLU A 19 1.68 -4.94 -15.76
C GLU A 19 2.53 -3.70 -16.05
N GLU A 20 1.90 -2.52 -16.09
CA GLU A 20 2.61 -1.31 -16.42
C GLU A 20 3.41 -0.78 -15.24
N PRO A 21 4.72 -0.47 -15.44
CA PRO A 21 5.57 0.07 -14.37
C PRO A 21 5.01 1.35 -13.74
N PHE A 22 4.30 2.15 -14.52
CA PHE A 22 3.67 3.38 -14.02
C PHE A 22 2.69 3.09 -12.89
N HIS A 23 1.83 2.07 -13.06
CA HIS A 23 0.83 1.73 -12.06
C HIS A 23 1.48 1.20 -10.78
N ILE A 24 2.54 0.43 -10.93
CA ILE A 24 3.28 -0.10 -9.78
C ILE A 24 3.96 1.04 -9.03
N GLN A 25 4.60 1.96 -9.76
CA GLN A 25 5.26 3.11 -9.17
C GLN A 25 4.26 4.01 -8.45
N HIS A 26 3.09 4.23 -9.04
CA HIS A 26 2.03 5.01 -8.41
C HIS A 26 1.57 4.36 -7.10
N GLY A 27 1.36 3.04 -7.11
CA GLY A 27 0.98 2.30 -5.91
C GLY A 27 2.01 2.43 -4.79
N LEU A 28 3.30 2.35 -5.13
CA LEU A 28 4.38 2.51 -4.16
C LEU A 28 4.41 3.93 -3.59
N THR A 29 4.13 4.93 -4.41
CA THR A 29 4.06 6.32 -3.96
C THR A 29 2.91 6.50 -2.97
N VAL A 30 1.74 5.98 -3.27
CA VAL A 30 0.58 6.09 -2.39
C VAL A 30 0.80 5.28 -1.10
N GLU A 31 1.46 4.13 -1.20
CA GLU A 31 1.86 3.36 -0.02
C GLU A 31 2.65 4.23 0.96
N GLY A 32 3.68 4.90 0.45
CA GLY A 32 4.51 5.77 1.28
C GLY A 32 3.74 6.95 1.85
N THR A 33 2.89 7.57 1.05
CA THR A 33 2.07 8.70 1.48
C THR A 33 1.10 8.30 2.59
N MET A 34 0.44 7.15 2.45
CA MET A 34 -0.50 6.68 3.45
C MET A 34 0.21 6.34 4.76
N ARG A 35 1.40 5.74 4.68
CA ARG A 35 2.19 5.46 5.87
C ARG A 35 2.56 6.75 6.59
N TRP A 36 2.97 7.75 5.84
CA TRP A 36 3.32 9.06 6.40
C TRP A 36 2.12 9.69 7.11
N TYR A 37 0.95 9.68 6.47
CA TYR A 37 -0.26 10.24 7.08
C TYR A 37 -0.65 9.50 8.35
N ALA A 38 -0.56 8.18 8.37
CA ALA A 38 -0.90 7.41 9.56
C ALA A 38 -0.03 7.85 10.74
N ASN A 39 1.27 8.03 10.52
CA ASN A 39 2.18 8.46 11.56
C ASN A 39 1.87 9.90 12.01
N GLU A 40 1.60 10.80 11.08
CA GLU A 40 1.31 12.20 11.40
C GLU A 40 0.00 12.38 12.17
N LEU A 41 -0.99 11.55 11.89
CA LEU A 41 -2.30 11.63 12.53
C LEU A 41 -2.37 10.84 13.85
N GLY A 42 -1.28 10.23 14.27
CA GLY A 42 -1.23 9.47 15.52
C GLY A 42 -1.69 8.02 15.40
N TYR A 43 -1.78 7.51 14.18
CA TYR A 43 -2.15 6.12 13.92
C TYR A 43 -0.95 5.26 13.51
N GLY A 44 0.22 5.55 14.09
CA GLY A 44 1.45 4.85 13.74
C GLY A 44 1.38 3.34 13.90
N GLU A 45 0.58 2.84 14.84
CA GLU A 45 0.38 1.41 15.03
C GLU A 45 -0.33 0.76 13.84
N ASP A 46 -1.10 1.54 13.09
CA ASP A 46 -1.84 1.08 11.92
C ASP A 46 -1.16 1.50 10.60
N ALA A 47 0.07 2.02 10.66
CA ALA A 47 0.74 2.54 9.48
C ALA A 47 0.89 1.49 8.38
N ASP A 48 1.18 0.24 8.74
CA ASP A 48 1.30 -0.84 7.77
C ASP A 48 -0.02 -1.14 7.09
N PHE A 49 -1.12 -1.09 7.82
CA PHE A 49 -2.45 -1.26 7.25
C PHE A 49 -2.79 -0.14 6.27
N TRP A 50 -2.55 1.11 6.67
CA TRP A 50 -2.78 2.28 5.81
C TRP A 50 -1.94 2.20 4.53
N ALA A 51 -0.67 1.80 4.68
CA ALA A 51 0.24 1.66 3.54
C ALA A 51 -0.24 0.59 2.58
N THR A 52 -0.69 -0.56 3.10
CA THR A 52 -1.21 -1.65 2.27
C THR A 52 -2.46 -1.22 1.51
N VAL A 53 -3.37 -0.50 2.16
CA VAL A 53 -4.56 0.04 1.49
C VAL A 53 -4.14 0.97 0.35
N GLY A 54 -3.15 1.84 0.59
CA GLY A 54 -2.65 2.75 -0.44
C GLY A 54 -2.03 2.00 -1.61
N LEU A 55 -1.22 0.98 -1.31
CA LEU A 55 -0.56 0.19 -2.34
C LEU A 55 -1.57 -0.50 -3.26
N LEU A 56 -2.67 -0.97 -2.70
CA LEU A 56 -3.66 -1.79 -3.43
C LEU A 56 -4.88 -1.02 -3.93
N HIS A 57 -4.93 0.30 -3.73
CA HIS A 57 -6.15 1.07 -4.01
C HIS A 57 -6.60 1.02 -5.47
N ASP A 58 -5.69 0.80 -6.41
CA ASP A 58 -5.97 0.74 -7.85
C ASP A 58 -5.96 -0.69 -8.41
N VAL A 59 -5.93 -1.70 -7.55
CA VAL A 59 -5.99 -3.08 -8.03
C VAL A 59 -7.43 -3.40 -8.43
N ASP A 60 -7.60 -3.84 -9.66
CA ASP A 60 -8.90 -4.24 -10.21
C ASP A 60 -8.97 -5.74 -10.46
#